data_6a6ed89f67d15d2a896a3fe5729dbb06
#
_entry.id   6a6ed89f67d15d2a896a3fe5729dbb06
#
_cell.length_a   1.000
_cell.length_b   1.000
_cell.length_c   1.000
_cell.angle_alpha   90.00
_cell.angle_beta   90.00
_cell.angle_gamma   90.00
#
_symmetry.space_group_name_H-M   'P 1'
#
loop_
_entity.id
_entity.type
_entity.pdbx_description
1 polymer ?
#
loop_
_entity_poly.entity_id
_entity_poly.type
_entity_poly.pdbx_seq_one_letter_code
_entity_poly.pdbx_strand_id
1 'polypeptide(L)'
;MSTSSKLTEPIIRVTDVSKVFGRQKEQALKLRESGQSKYEVEQATKTTVAIYNAHFEVKKGETFVLIGLSGSGKSTLLRCLNGLIAPTEGTVYLENADISHMPKRQLQQVRRNKIGMVFQNVGLLPNRTVIDNITFGLEIQGVSANERAKRGKEALEMVGLNGQAYKRIYELSGGMQQRVGLARALASEQEILLMDEPFSALDPLIRRDMQKLFLDIQGEVQKTVIFVTHDLDEALTLGHRAAVMKDGEIVQLGTAEDILSQPATDYVKLLVQDVNYGKIRLAKDAVVPVETAAYEYESPQVVLRRMRTNHLSTIFVLDSSDRLLGMMTIYTVLELIEAHKHDLKGTAMIQPHCVNPDMSLQEMIPLFTDSHSPVVIVDNHHLLQGMISPSTLIANLTERTAVTEQQEAKSYQVEVR
;
A
#
# COMPACT_ATOMS: atom_id res chain seq x y z
N MET A 1 0.84 -14.10 -26.12
CA MET A 1 2.25 -13.72 -26.32
C MET A 1 2.78 -13.26 -24.98
N SER A 2 3.70 -14.02 -24.44
CA SER A 2 4.30 -13.84 -23.11
C SER A 2 5.07 -12.51 -23.04
N THR A 3 4.58 -11.55 -22.27
CA THR A 3 5.35 -10.37 -21.86
C THR A 3 6.32 -10.82 -20.77
N SER A 4 7.50 -11.23 -21.19
CA SER A 4 8.66 -11.42 -20.32
C SER A 4 8.84 -10.18 -19.48
N SER A 5 8.68 -10.29 -18.15
CA SER A 5 9.02 -9.26 -17.18
C SER A 5 10.50 -8.91 -17.35
N LYS A 6 10.80 -7.77 -17.96
CA LYS A 6 12.12 -7.17 -17.85
C LYS A 6 12.35 -6.94 -16.37
N LEU A 7 13.25 -7.70 -15.77
CA LEU A 7 13.83 -7.41 -14.46
C LEU A 7 14.37 -5.97 -14.53
N THR A 8 13.62 -5.01 -14.03
CA THR A 8 14.03 -3.62 -14.03
C THR A 8 15.16 -3.49 -13.01
N GLU A 9 16.32 -2.97 -13.47
CA GLU A 9 17.45 -2.68 -12.60
C GLU A 9 17.01 -1.83 -11.40
N PRO A 10 17.58 -2.08 -10.20
CA PRO A 10 17.23 -1.31 -9.01
C PRO A 10 17.63 0.16 -9.19
N ILE A 11 16.72 1.08 -8.90
CA ILE A 11 17.01 2.52 -8.94
C ILE A 11 17.73 2.98 -7.66
N ILE A 12 17.48 2.31 -6.53
CA ILE A 12 18.19 2.51 -5.27
C ILE A 12 18.75 1.16 -4.83
N ARG A 13 20.02 1.14 -4.43
CA ARG A 13 20.67 -0.01 -3.81
C ARG A 13 21.41 0.43 -2.56
N VAL A 14 21.12 -0.21 -1.45
CA VAL A 14 21.75 -0.01 -0.15
C VAL A 14 22.57 -1.23 0.16
N THR A 15 23.88 -1.06 0.33
CA THR A 15 24.82 -2.16 0.56
C THR A 15 25.53 -1.96 1.88
N ASP A 16 25.21 -2.81 2.86
CA ASP A 16 25.84 -2.93 4.16
C ASP A 16 25.96 -1.60 4.93
N VAL A 17 24.95 -0.76 4.81
CA VAL A 17 24.93 0.58 5.38
C VAL A 17 24.80 0.52 6.89
N SER A 18 25.80 1.08 7.59
CA SER A 18 25.80 1.32 9.03
C SER A 18 25.95 2.80 9.33
N LYS A 19 25.21 3.29 10.35
CA LYS A 19 25.33 4.66 10.83
C LYS A 19 25.43 4.72 12.34
N VAL A 20 26.53 5.30 12.80
CA VAL A 20 26.85 5.44 14.22
C VAL A 20 27.06 6.92 14.54
N PHE A 21 26.43 7.37 15.62
CA PHE A 21 26.59 8.72 16.16
C PHE A 21 27.38 8.64 17.48
N GLY A 22 28.46 9.40 17.59
CA GLY A 22 29.33 9.41 18.76
C GLY A 22 30.80 9.38 18.38
N ARG A 23 31.68 9.22 19.38
CA ARG A 23 33.12 9.27 19.16
C ARG A 23 33.74 7.90 18.88
N GLN A 24 33.23 6.83 19.50
CA GLN A 24 33.80 5.48 19.43
C GLN A 24 33.10 4.60 18.38
N LYS A 25 33.02 5.09 17.14
CA LYS A 25 32.23 4.46 16.06
C LYS A 25 32.72 3.05 15.70
N GLU A 26 34.02 2.89 15.51
CA GLU A 26 34.64 1.60 15.15
C GLU A 26 34.46 0.57 16.26
N GLN A 27 34.64 0.98 17.53
CA GLN A 27 34.42 0.09 18.66
C GLN A 27 32.96 -0.35 18.76
N ALA A 28 32.00 0.58 18.54
CA ALA A 28 30.58 0.26 18.55
C ALA A 28 30.21 -0.75 17.46
N LEU A 29 30.76 -0.64 16.25
CA LEU A 29 30.53 -1.58 15.16
C LEU A 29 31.14 -2.96 15.49
N LYS A 30 32.35 -3.03 15.98
CA LYS A 30 32.99 -4.29 16.42
C LYS A 30 32.19 -5.02 17.50
N LEU A 31 31.63 -4.28 18.45
CA LEU A 31 30.77 -4.88 19.49
C LEU A 31 29.46 -5.40 18.89
N ARG A 32 28.87 -4.71 17.90
CA ARG A 32 27.69 -5.22 17.16
C ARG A 32 28.04 -6.49 16.37
N GLU A 33 29.17 -6.53 15.69
CA GLU A 33 29.66 -7.72 14.98
C GLU A 33 29.86 -8.92 15.91
N SER A 34 30.27 -8.68 17.17
CA SER A 34 30.39 -9.73 18.19
C SER A 34 29.03 -10.17 18.78
N GLY A 35 27.89 -9.67 18.28
CA GLY A 35 26.55 -10.05 18.66
C GLY A 35 25.98 -9.30 19.87
N GLN A 36 26.64 -8.24 20.36
CA GLN A 36 26.09 -7.43 21.45
C GLN A 36 24.87 -6.63 20.97
N SER A 37 23.86 -6.49 21.81
CA SER A 37 22.68 -5.71 21.54
C SER A 37 22.99 -4.22 21.39
N LYS A 38 22.11 -3.45 20.72
CA LYS A 38 22.23 -1.99 20.61
C LYS A 38 22.39 -1.33 21.98
N TYR A 39 21.62 -1.79 22.98
CA TYR A 39 21.67 -1.26 24.33
C TYR A 39 23.02 -1.49 25.01
N GLU A 40 23.57 -2.70 24.95
CA GLU A 40 24.88 -3.04 25.53
C GLU A 40 26.00 -2.20 24.90
N VAL A 41 25.98 -2.06 23.56
CA VAL A 41 26.96 -1.23 22.85
C VAL A 41 26.87 0.25 23.27
N GLU A 42 25.63 0.79 23.41
CA GLU A 42 25.42 2.17 23.84
C GLU A 42 25.90 2.40 25.28
N GLN A 43 25.70 1.44 26.20
CA GLN A 43 26.24 1.50 27.56
C GLN A 43 27.76 1.47 27.58
N ALA A 44 28.37 0.59 26.80
CA ALA A 44 29.82 0.39 26.78
C ALA A 44 30.58 1.56 26.10
N THR A 45 30.01 2.12 25.04
CA THR A 45 30.73 3.10 24.19
C THR A 45 30.21 4.53 24.30
N LYS A 46 29.05 4.75 24.93
CA LYS A 46 28.30 6.02 24.91
C LYS A 46 28.05 6.53 23.48
N THR A 47 27.79 5.60 22.56
CA THR A 47 27.69 5.83 21.12
C THR A 47 26.43 5.16 20.60
N THR A 48 25.59 5.88 19.87
CA THR A 48 24.33 5.35 19.37
C THR A 48 24.51 4.73 17.98
N VAL A 49 24.25 3.44 17.84
CA VAL A 49 24.15 2.74 16.58
C VAL A 49 22.72 2.93 16.04
N ALA A 50 22.58 3.86 15.09
CA ALA A 50 21.28 4.19 14.53
C ALA A 50 20.86 3.24 13.40
N ILE A 51 21.83 2.74 12.63
CA ILE A 51 21.64 1.75 11.55
C ILE A 51 22.82 0.78 11.65
N TYR A 52 22.53 -0.49 11.50
CA TYR A 52 23.53 -1.54 11.45
C TYR A 52 23.25 -2.49 10.28
N ASN A 53 24.22 -2.58 9.36
CA ASN A 53 24.24 -3.52 8.23
C ASN A 53 22.96 -3.55 7.40
N ALA A 54 22.39 -2.38 7.06
CA ALA A 54 21.20 -2.33 6.23
C ALA A 54 21.52 -2.68 4.78
N HIS A 55 20.78 -3.64 4.21
CA HIS A 55 20.96 -4.12 2.84
C HIS A 55 19.60 -4.33 2.18
N PHE A 56 19.32 -3.62 1.07
CA PHE A 56 18.12 -3.79 0.26
C PHE A 56 18.22 -3.06 -1.07
N GLU A 57 17.30 -3.39 -1.97
CA GLU A 57 17.17 -2.75 -3.28
C GLU A 57 15.73 -2.31 -3.50
N VAL A 58 15.56 -1.20 -4.24
CA VAL A 58 14.25 -0.66 -4.63
C VAL A 58 14.21 -0.54 -6.14
N LYS A 59 13.15 -1.08 -6.75
CA LYS A 59 12.93 -1.06 -8.19
C LYS A 59 12.31 0.27 -8.62
N LYS A 60 12.48 0.63 -9.89
CA LYS A 60 11.82 1.81 -10.47
C LYS A 60 10.30 1.66 -10.43
N GLY A 61 9.59 2.70 -9.98
CA GLY A 61 8.13 2.71 -9.83
C GLY A 61 7.61 1.97 -8.58
N GLU A 62 8.51 1.38 -7.78
CA GLU A 62 8.14 0.68 -6.55
C GLU A 62 7.82 1.67 -5.42
N THR A 63 6.77 1.41 -4.66
CA THR A 63 6.56 1.98 -3.32
C THR A 63 7.15 1.02 -2.30
N PHE A 64 8.30 1.37 -1.75
CA PHE A 64 9.02 0.60 -0.73
C PHE A 64 8.85 1.25 0.63
N VAL A 65 8.41 0.49 1.63
CA VAL A 65 8.08 1.02 2.94
C VAL A 65 9.15 0.63 3.98
N LEU A 66 9.58 1.60 4.78
CA LEU A 66 10.38 1.37 5.99
C LEU A 66 9.46 1.47 7.20
N ILE A 67 9.25 0.37 7.90
CA ILE A 67 8.38 0.29 9.07
C ILE A 67 9.15 -0.10 10.33
N GLY A 68 8.68 0.34 11.48
CA GLY A 68 9.21 -0.03 12.80
C GLY A 68 8.88 1.02 13.86
N LEU A 69 9.11 0.69 15.12
CA LEU A 69 8.85 1.59 16.24
C LEU A 69 9.73 2.85 16.21
N SER A 70 9.37 3.85 17.01
CA SER A 70 10.20 5.05 17.19
C SER A 70 11.61 4.67 17.62
N GLY A 71 12.63 5.32 17.06
CA GLY A 71 14.04 5.02 17.39
C GLY A 71 14.63 3.78 16.66
N SER A 72 13.89 3.09 15.79
CA SER A 72 14.42 1.94 15.02
C SER A 72 15.41 2.31 13.92
N GLY A 73 15.60 3.61 13.60
CA GLY A 73 16.57 4.06 12.61
C GLY A 73 16.01 4.51 11.26
N LYS A 74 14.70 4.39 11.02
CA LYS A 74 14.01 4.68 9.73
C LYS A 74 14.36 6.04 9.14
N SER A 75 14.12 7.13 9.88
CA SER A 75 14.40 8.49 9.40
C SER A 75 15.89 8.75 9.22
N THR A 76 16.76 8.05 9.98
CA THR A 76 18.21 8.11 9.76
C THR A 76 18.57 7.42 8.44
N LEU A 77 18.00 6.25 8.16
CA LEU A 77 18.21 5.54 6.90
C LEU A 77 17.70 6.38 5.72
N LEU A 78 16.49 6.95 5.83
CA LEU A 78 15.94 7.86 4.82
C LEU A 78 16.88 9.05 4.52
N ARG A 79 17.51 9.61 5.56
CA ARG A 79 18.49 10.70 5.42
C ARG A 79 19.83 10.23 4.84
N CYS A 80 20.17 8.97 4.96
CA CYS A 80 21.30 8.39 4.22
C CYS A 80 20.97 8.24 2.73
N LEU A 81 19.71 7.83 2.40
CA LEU A 81 19.25 7.67 1.01
C LEU A 81 19.26 8.98 0.21
N ASN A 82 19.11 10.13 0.85
CA ASN A 82 19.20 11.42 0.16
C ASN A 82 20.55 12.13 0.36
N GLY A 83 21.52 11.45 1.00
CA GLY A 83 22.84 11.99 1.28
C GLY A 83 22.85 13.19 2.23
N LEU A 84 21.78 13.43 3.03
CA LEU A 84 21.82 14.43 4.12
C LEU A 84 22.73 13.98 5.25
N ILE A 85 22.81 12.67 5.47
CA ILE A 85 23.70 12.04 6.44
C ILE A 85 24.57 11.03 5.69
N ALA A 86 25.88 11.17 5.73
CA ALA A 86 26.77 10.14 5.21
C ALA A 86 26.75 8.91 6.13
N PRO A 87 26.70 7.68 5.61
CA PRO A 87 26.86 6.47 6.40
C PRO A 87 28.22 6.44 7.10
N THR A 88 28.37 5.64 8.14
CA THR A 88 29.66 5.37 8.78
C THR A 88 30.41 4.31 8.00
N GLU A 89 29.70 3.28 7.53
CA GLU A 89 30.17 2.21 6.66
C GLU A 89 29.09 1.87 5.64
N GLY A 90 29.48 1.16 4.58
CA GLY A 90 28.61 0.78 3.48
C GLY A 90 28.32 1.91 2.50
N THR A 91 27.49 1.61 1.50
CA THR A 91 27.29 2.50 0.36
C THR A 91 25.82 2.54 -0.07
N VAL A 92 25.35 3.73 -0.41
CA VAL A 92 24.04 3.95 -1.08
C VAL A 92 24.30 4.30 -2.53
N TYR A 93 23.73 3.53 -3.42
CA TYR A 93 23.76 3.77 -4.86
C TYR A 93 22.41 4.29 -5.34
N LEU A 94 22.45 5.28 -6.19
CA LEU A 94 21.32 5.81 -6.94
C LEU A 94 21.63 5.65 -8.43
N GLU A 95 20.85 4.84 -9.14
CA GLU A 95 21.12 4.53 -10.57
C GLU A 95 22.60 4.15 -10.82
N ASN A 96 23.20 3.32 -10.05
CA ASN A 96 24.61 2.96 -10.10
C ASN A 96 25.64 4.04 -9.66
N ALA A 97 25.21 5.26 -9.32
CA ALA A 97 26.09 6.28 -8.77
C ALA A 97 26.20 6.16 -7.25
N ASP A 98 27.41 6.05 -6.71
CA ASP A 98 27.66 6.10 -5.27
C ASP A 98 27.41 7.52 -4.74
N ILE A 99 26.32 7.71 -3.99
CA ILE A 99 25.98 9.00 -3.39
C ILE A 99 26.58 9.18 -2.00
N SER A 100 27.07 8.12 -1.36
CA SER A 100 27.66 8.17 -0.02
C SER A 100 28.99 8.91 0.02
N HIS A 101 29.78 8.78 -1.04
CA HIS A 101 31.10 9.40 -1.19
C HIS A 101 31.12 10.55 -2.21
N MET A 102 29.95 10.95 -2.72
CA MET A 102 29.82 11.97 -3.74
C MET A 102 30.21 13.38 -3.22
N PRO A 103 30.93 14.21 -4.00
CA PRO A 103 31.23 15.59 -3.64
C PRO A 103 29.93 16.41 -3.40
N LYS A 104 29.96 17.32 -2.41
CA LYS A 104 28.78 18.11 -1.99
C LYS A 104 28.05 18.80 -3.15
N ARG A 105 28.75 19.34 -4.13
CA ARG A 105 28.15 20.02 -5.29
C ARG A 105 27.35 19.05 -6.16
N GLN A 106 27.89 17.86 -6.43
CA GLN A 106 27.20 16.83 -7.21
C GLN A 106 26.00 16.28 -6.43
N LEU A 107 26.17 16.03 -5.13
CA LEU A 107 25.09 15.59 -4.26
C LEU A 107 23.92 16.60 -4.18
N GLN A 108 24.24 17.92 -4.21
CA GLN A 108 23.21 18.95 -4.32
C GLN A 108 22.44 18.87 -5.64
N GLN A 109 23.10 18.56 -6.76
CA GLN A 109 22.44 18.36 -8.06
C GLN A 109 21.55 17.11 -8.05
N VAL A 110 22.02 15.99 -7.46
CA VAL A 110 21.23 14.78 -7.29
C VAL A 110 19.96 15.09 -6.49
N ARG A 111 20.08 15.73 -5.33
CA ARG A 111 18.91 16.12 -4.50
C ARG A 111 17.96 17.06 -5.24
N ARG A 112 18.48 18.02 -6.00
CA ARG A 112 17.65 18.97 -6.75
C ARG A 112 16.88 18.31 -7.89
N ASN A 113 17.49 17.36 -8.60
CA ASN A 113 16.95 16.86 -9.85
C ASN A 113 16.36 15.46 -9.76
N LYS A 114 16.76 14.62 -8.79
CA LYS A 114 16.40 13.20 -8.72
C LYS A 114 15.52 12.85 -7.54
N ILE A 115 15.62 13.60 -6.42
CA ILE A 115 15.00 13.22 -5.15
C ILE A 115 14.07 14.31 -4.64
N GLY A 116 12.77 14.02 -4.58
CA GLY A 116 11.77 14.80 -3.85
C GLY A 116 11.67 14.34 -2.40
N MET A 117 11.24 15.22 -1.50
CA MET A 117 11.04 14.85 -0.10
C MET A 117 9.77 15.50 0.48
N VAL A 118 8.97 14.67 1.15
CA VAL A 118 7.86 15.06 2.00
C VAL A 118 8.26 14.78 3.44
N PHE A 119 8.24 15.81 4.27
CA PHE A 119 8.64 15.71 5.68
C PHE A 119 7.43 15.49 6.59
N GLN A 120 7.66 14.90 7.75
CA GLN A 120 6.68 14.72 8.81
C GLN A 120 6.00 16.06 9.21
N ASN A 121 6.80 17.08 9.45
CA ASN A 121 6.33 18.46 9.60
C ASN A 121 6.43 19.14 8.24
N VAL A 122 5.43 19.08 7.44
CA VAL A 122 5.36 19.47 6.00
C VAL A 122 6.43 20.48 5.51
N GLY A 123 7.03 21.26 6.40
CA GLY A 123 8.11 22.21 6.09
C GLY A 123 7.68 23.26 5.06
N LEU A 124 6.45 23.74 5.15
CA LEU A 124 5.94 24.79 4.28
C LEU A 124 6.52 26.15 4.67
N LEU A 125 6.70 27.00 3.68
CA LEU A 125 7.18 28.37 3.86
C LEU A 125 6.03 29.26 4.29
N PRO A 126 5.96 29.73 5.55
CA PRO A 126 4.77 30.37 6.10
C PRO A 126 4.47 31.73 5.43
N ASN A 127 5.50 32.41 4.94
CA ASN A 127 5.39 33.73 4.30
C ASN A 127 5.10 33.65 2.79
N ARG A 128 4.91 32.45 2.24
CA ARG A 128 4.59 32.22 0.83
C ARG A 128 3.13 31.74 0.68
N THR A 129 2.56 31.97 -0.49
CA THR A 129 1.26 31.42 -0.86
C THR A 129 1.33 29.93 -1.10
N VAL A 130 0.18 29.26 -1.28
CA VAL A 130 0.08 27.84 -1.64
C VAL A 130 0.84 27.57 -2.93
N ILE A 131 0.59 28.36 -3.98
CA ILE A 131 1.24 28.14 -5.27
C ILE A 131 2.75 28.39 -5.21
N ASP A 132 3.20 29.40 -4.43
CA ASP A 132 4.63 29.65 -4.23
C ASP A 132 5.30 28.51 -3.47
N ASN A 133 4.62 27.87 -2.52
CA ASN A 133 5.12 26.69 -1.84
C ASN A 133 5.24 25.49 -2.81
N ILE A 134 4.21 25.24 -3.60
CA ILE A 134 4.19 24.15 -4.59
C ILE A 134 5.33 24.31 -5.60
N THR A 135 5.54 25.53 -6.10
CA THR A 135 6.52 25.81 -7.15
C THR A 135 7.93 26.11 -6.64
N PHE A 136 8.15 26.10 -5.34
CA PHE A 136 9.44 26.45 -4.73
C PHE A 136 10.60 25.54 -5.20
N GLY A 137 10.35 24.24 -5.35
CA GLY A 137 11.35 23.30 -5.88
C GLY A 137 11.76 23.65 -7.30
N LEU A 138 10.79 24.01 -8.15
CA LEU A 138 11.01 24.45 -9.53
C LEU A 138 11.76 25.79 -9.63
N GLU A 139 11.51 26.70 -8.68
CA GLU A 139 12.26 27.97 -8.55
C GLU A 139 13.75 27.71 -8.30
N ILE A 140 14.06 26.80 -7.36
CA ILE A 140 15.44 26.39 -7.05
C ILE A 140 16.10 25.67 -8.24
N GLN A 141 15.33 24.92 -9.04
CA GLN A 141 15.80 24.26 -10.25
C GLN A 141 16.09 25.25 -11.39
N GLY A 142 15.64 26.52 -11.28
CA GLY A 142 15.81 27.55 -12.32
C GLY A 142 14.79 27.43 -13.45
N VAL A 143 13.66 26.75 -13.24
CA VAL A 143 12.58 26.62 -14.21
C VAL A 143 11.93 27.98 -14.46
N SER A 144 11.58 28.28 -15.71
CA SER A 144 10.97 29.56 -16.11
C SER A 144 9.64 29.83 -15.40
N ALA A 145 9.28 31.11 -15.20
CA ALA A 145 8.05 31.50 -14.49
C ALA A 145 6.77 30.91 -15.12
N ASN A 146 6.71 30.88 -16.46
CA ASN A 146 5.54 30.33 -17.16
C ASN A 146 5.41 28.82 -16.94
N GLU A 147 6.51 28.08 -17.02
CA GLU A 147 6.50 26.63 -16.80
C GLU A 147 6.22 26.29 -15.31
N ARG A 148 6.75 27.09 -14.38
CA ARG A 148 6.42 26.95 -12.96
C ARG A 148 4.93 27.15 -12.70
N ALA A 149 4.33 28.18 -13.31
CA ALA A 149 2.90 28.43 -13.14
C ALA A 149 2.04 27.28 -13.69
N LYS A 150 2.42 26.71 -14.84
CA LYS A 150 1.75 25.55 -15.44
C LYS A 150 1.83 24.33 -14.54
N ARG A 151 3.05 23.88 -14.20
CA ARG A 151 3.28 22.68 -13.34
C ARG A 151 2.71 22.86 -11.94
N GLY A 152 2.78 24.07 -11.40
CA GLY A 152 2.20 24.37 -10.09
C GLY A 152 0.68 24.24 -10.09
N LYS A 153 0.01 24.65 -11.17
CA LYS A 153 -1.43 24.48 -11.33
C LYS A 153 -1.81 23.01 -11.49
N GLU A 154 -1.10 22.26 -12.31
CA GLU A 154 -1.32 20.82 -12.50
C GLU A 154 -1.16 20.06 -11.16
N ALA A 155 -0.09 20.33 -10.40
CA ALA A 155 0.12 19.71 -9.10
C ALA A 155 -0.96 20.09 -8.07
N LEU A 156 -1.47 21.34 -8.12
CA LEU A 156 -2.54 21.81 -7.26
C LEU A 156 -3.87 21.11 -7.57
N GLU A 157 -4.14 20.85 -8.85
CA GLU A 157 -5.31 20.11 -9.31
C GLU A 157 -5.24 18.63 -8.87
N MET A 158 -4.08 17.97 -9.02
CA MET A 158 -3.85 16.57 -8.61
C MET A 158 -4.19 16.33 -7.13
N VAL A 159 -3.92 17.30 -6.26
CA VAL A 159 -4.21 17.16 -4.83
C VAL A 159 -5.57 17.73 -4.40
N GLY A 160 -6.40 18.16 -5.35
CA GLY A 160 -7.76 18.66 -5.09
C GLY A 160 -7.79 19.98 -4.32
N LEU A 161 -6.83 20.88 -4.54
CA LEU A 161 -6.75 22.20 -3.91
C LEU A 161 -7.14 23.35 -4.86
N ASN A 162 -8.02 23.07 -5.85
CA ASN A 162 -8.50 24.07 -6.77
C ASN A 162 -9.08 25.30 -6.04
N GLY A 163 -8.72 26.50 -6.49
CA GLY A 163 -9.17 27.76 -5.89
C GLY A 163 -8.38 28.18 -4.63
N GLN A 164 -7.40 27.40 -4.16
CA GLN A 164 -6.62 27.72 -2.97
C GLN A 164 -5.24 28.34 -3.27
N ALA A 165 -4.87 28.51 -4.56
CA ALA A 165 -3.53 28.88 -5.02
C ALA A 165 -2.90 30.09 -4.29
N TYR A 166 -3.68 31.14 -4.05
CA TYR A 166 -3.21 32.41 -3.50
C TYR A 166 -3.39 32.56 -1.99
N LYS A 167 -3.98 31.54 -1.31
CA LYS A 167 -4.08 31.56 0.14
C LYS A 167 -2.71 31.43 0.81
N ARG A 168 -2.61 31.96 2.02
CA ARG A 168 -1.47 31.75 2.90
C ARG A 168 -1.59 30.41 3.62
N ILE A 169 -0.45 29.84 4.03
CA ILE A 169 -0.42 28.51 4.66
C ILE A 169 -1.24 28.47 5.97
N TYR A 170 -1.24 29.52 6.76
CA TYR A 170 -2.00 29.60 8.00
C TYR A 170 -3.53 29.67 7.82
N GLU A 171 -4.02 29.92 6.60
CA GLU A 171 -5.45 29.89 6.25
C GLU A 171 -5.95 28.47 5.91
N LEU A 172 -5.06 27.48 5.91
CA LEU A 172 -5.35 26.09 5.54
C LEU A 172 -5.46 25.19 6.77
N SER A 173 -6.36 24.18 6.70
CA SER A 173 -6.36 23.08 7.66
C SER A 173 -5.09 22.23 7.56
N GLY A 174 -4.77 21.45 8.59
CA GLY A 174 -3.60 20.56 8.60
C GLY A 174 -3.56 19.58 7.40
N GLY A 175 -4.71 18.98 7.06
CA GLY A 175 -4.82 18.12 5.89
C GLY A 175 -4.60 18.85 4.57
N MET A 176 -5.07 20.10 4.44
CA MET A 176 -4.78 20.91 3.26
C MET A 176 -3.29 21.29 3.18
N GLN A 177 -2.65 21.58 4.30
CA GLN A 177 -1.21 21.84 4.34
C GLN A 177 -0.41 20.60 3.91
N GLN A 178 -0.85 19.41 4.32
CA GLN A 178 -0.23 18.16 3.89
C GLN A 178 -0.37 17.95 2.37
N ARG A 179 -1.55 18.24 1.80
CA ARG A 179 -1.77 18.23 0.33
C ARG A 179 -0.84 19.20 -0.40
N VAL A 180 -0.59 20.39 0.17
CA VAL A 180 0.39 21.34 -0.39
C VAL A 180 1.81 20.76 -0.39
N GLY A 181 2.20 20.08 0.71
CA GLY A 181 3.50 19.39 0.80
C GLY A 181 3.67 18.29 -0.25
N LEU A 182 2.62 17.49 -0.46
CA LEU A 182 2.58 16.48 -1.51
C LEU A 182 2.65 17.10 -2.91
N ALA A 183 1.82 18.13 -3.18
CA ALA A 183 1.84 18.85 -4.45
C ALA A 183 3.21 19.46 -4.76
N ARG A 184 3.91 20.02 -3.77
CA ARG A 184 5.28 20.53 -3.92
C ARG A 184 6.26 19.46 -4.37
N ALA A 185 6.13 18.24 -3.85
CA ALA A 185 6.98 17.13 -4.26
C ALA A 185 6.60 16.55 -5.63
N LEU A 186 5.33 16.66 -6.03
CA LEU A 186 4.85 16.22 -7.34
C LEU A 186 5.15 17.21 -8.46
N ALA A 187 5.09 18.52 -8.17
CA ALA A 187 5.35 19.59 -9.15
C ALA A 187 6.75 19.50 -9.78
N SER A 188 7.74 19.02 -9.00
CA SER A 188 9.06 18.72 -9.51
C SER A 188 9.09 17.32 -10.10
N GLU A 189 9.64 17.15 -11.29
CA GLU A 189 9.69 15.88 -12.05
C GLU A 189 10.71 14.88 -11.50
N GLN A 190 10.99 14.91 -10.21
CA GLN A 190 11.91 13.99 -9.56
C GLN A 190 11.35 12.56 -9.61
N GLU A 191 12.17 11.60 -10.01
CA GLU A 191 11.77 10.20 -10.16
C GLU A 191 11.58 9.49 -8.81
N ILE A 192 12.30 9.96 -7.77
CA ILE A 192 12.29 9.36 -6.44
C ILE A 192 11.66 10.31 -5.45
N LEU A 193 10.73 9.80 -4.67
CA LEU A 193 10.03 10.52 -3.62
C LEU A 193 10.30 9.85 -2.26
N LEU A 194 10.93 10.59 -1.35
CA LEU A 194 11.15 10.16 0.02
C LEU A 194 10.10 10.79 0.93
N MET A 195 9.41 9.99 1.72
CA MET A 195 8.33 10.41 2.62
C MET A 195 8.66 9.98 4.05
N ASP A 196 8.87 10.95 4.95
CA ASP A 196 9.18 10.69 6.37
C ASP A 196 7.92 10.90 7.21
N GLU A 197 7.21 9.83 7.53
CA GLU A 197 5.95 9.80 8.30
C GLU A 197 4.91 10.85 7.83
N PRO A 198 4.57 10.89 6.53
CA PRO A 198 3.82 12.02 5.96
C PRO A 198 2.40 12.16 6.52
N PHE A 199 1.82 11.12 7.08
CA PHE A 199 0.43 11.12 7.55
C PHE A 199 0.26 10.99 9.06
N SER A 200 1.37 10.90 9.83
CA SER A 200 1.34 10.63 11.28
C SER A 200 0.64 11.73 12.11
N ALA A 201 0.70 12.99 11.65
CA ALA A 201 0.12 14.14 12.36
C ALA A 201 -1.35 14.40 11.99
N LEU A 202 -1.97 13.57 11.14
CA LEU A 202 -3.34 13.75 10.70
C LEU A 202 -4.32 12.94 11.56
N ASP A 203 -5.54 13.47 11.72
CA ASP A 203 -6.64 12.71 12.29
C ASP A 203 -7.01 11.49 11.39
N PRO A 204 -7.66 10.45 11.93
CA PRO A 204 -7.89 9.20 11.21
C PRO A 204 -8.68 9.34 9.89
N LEU A 205 -9.63 10.29 9.83
CA LEU A 205 -10.45 10.51 8.63
C LEU A 205 -9.63 11.14 7.51
N ILE A 206 -8.96 12.25 7.82
CA ILE A 206 -8.09 12.96 6.88
C ILE A 206 -6.93 12.06 6.42
N ARG A 207 -6.40 11.23 7.32
CA ARG A 207 -5.35 10.25 6.99
C ARG A 207 -5.80 9.28 5.91
N ARG A 208 -7.00 8.70 6.02
CA ARG A 208 -7.57 7.81 5.00
C ARG A 208 -7.73 8.51 3.65
N ASP A 209 -8.24 9.74 3.66
CA ASP A 209 -8.38 10.53 2.43
C ASP A 209 -7.03 10.80 1.77
N MET A 210 -6.00 11.06 2.57
CA MET A 210 -4.63 11.27 2.07
C MET A 210 -3.98 9.99 1.52
N GLN A 211 -4.21 8.84 2.17
CA GLN A 211 -3.75 7.53 1.70
C GLN A 211 -4.38 7.19 0.35
N LYS A 212 -5.70 7.36 0.23
CA LYS A 212 -6.42 7.16 -1.02
C LYS A 212 -5.90 8.08 -2.13
N LEU A 213 -5.80 9.38 -1.85
CA LEU A 213 -5.24 10.35 -2.78
C LEU A 213 -3.82 9.98 -3.23
N PHE A 214 -2.99 9.49 -2.31
CA PHE A 214 -1.64 9.03 -2.63
C PHE A 214 -1.66 7.82 -3.58
N LEU A 215 -2.52 6.83 -3.34
CA LEU A 215 -2.67 5.66 -4.21
C LEU A 215 -3.17 6.04 -5.60
N ASP A 216 -4.18 6.91 -5.69
CA ASP A 216 -4.71 7.41 -6.96
C ASP A 216 -3.62 8.10 -7.79
N ILE A 217 -2.86 9.02 -7.16
CA ILE A 217 -1.74 9.72 -7.80
C ILE A 217 -0.63 8.73 -8.20
N GLN A 218 -0.28 7.77 -7.34
CA GLN A 218 0.77 6.80 -7.62
C GLN A 218 0.39 5.87 -8.79
N GLY A 219 -0.90 5.53 -8.93
CA GLY A 219 -1.43 4.80 -10.08
C GLY A 219 -1.22 5.53 -11.41
N GLU A 220 -1.30 6.87 -11.41
CA GLU A 220 -1.11 7.70 -12.61
C GLU A 220 0.37 8.00 -12.90
N VAL A 221 1.14 8.39 -11.87
CA VAL A 221 2.48 8.95 -12.03
C VAL A 221 3.60 7.92 -11.92
N GLN A 222 3.36 6.82 -11.21
CA GLN A 222 4.29 5.68 -11.02
C GLN A 222 5.71 6.10 -10.58
N LYS A 223 5.82 7.04 -9.63
CA LYS A 223 7.11 7.42 -9.04
C LYS A 223 7.67 6.30 -8.15
N THR A 224 8.99 6.23 -8.04
CA THR A 224 9.63 5.39 -7.01
C THR A 224 9.50 6.08 -5.67
N VAL A 225 8.91 5.41 -4.69
CA VAL A 225 8.63 6.01 -3.37
C VAL A 225 9.32 5.20 -2.27
N ILE A 226 10.03 5.90 -1.38
CA ILE A 226 10.44 5.35 -0.09
C ILE A 226 9.57 6.01 0.98
N PHE A 227 8.71 5.22 1.58
CA PHE A 227 7.72 5.67 2.55
C PHE A 227 8.11 5.18 3.95
N VAL A 228 8.27 6.10 4.89
CA VAL A 228 8.54 5.77 6.29
C VAL A 228 7.27 5.91 7.10
N THR A 229 6.95 4.89 7.88
CA THR A 229 5.83 4.91 8.82
C THR A 229 6.13 4.07 10.07
N HIS A 230 5.37 4.27 11.13
CA HIS A 230 5.29 3.37 12.27
C HIS A 230 3.97 2.57 12.29
N ASP A 231 3.08 2.84 11.35
CA ASP A 231 1.77 2.19 11.20
C ASP A 231 1.89 1.04 10.19
N LEU A 232 1.65 -0.18 10.67
CA LEU A 232 1.75 -1.38 9.84
C LEU A 232 0.63 -1.45 8.79
N ASP A 233 -0.60 -1.01 9.13
CA ASP A 233 -1.70 -0.94 8.17
C ASP A 233 -1.35 -0.03 6.98
N GLU A 234 -0.69 1.12 7.24
CA GLU A 234 -0.18 1.98 6.16
C GLU A 234 0.85 1.26 5.29
N ALA A 235 1.82 0.59 5.94
CA ALA A 235 2.88 -0.10 5.23
C ALA A 235 2.35 -1.18 4.29
N LEU A 236 1.38 -1.96 4.77
CA LEU A 236 0.80 -3.08 4.04
C LEU A 236 -0.21 -2.62 2.95
N THR A 237 -0.87 -1.46 3.16
CA THR A 237 -1.83 -0.91 2.18
C THR A 237 -1.13 -0.13 1.06
N LEU A 238 -0.09 0.64 1.38
CA LEU A 238 0.53 1.57 0.44
C LEU A 238 1.77 0.98 -0.25
N GLY A 239 2.41 -0.01 0.36
CA GLY A 239 3.68 -0.57 -0.09
C GLY A 239 3.54 -1.77 -1.02
N HIS A 240 4.39 -1.82 -2.05
CA HIS A 240 4.61 -3.05 -2.82
C HIS A 240 5.46 -4.05 -2.02
N ARG A 241 6.47 -3.53 -1.31
CA ARG A 241 7.31 -4.27 -0.36
C ARG A 241 7.63 -3.40 0.84
N ALA A 242 7.86 -4.05 1.98
CA ALA A 242 8.25 -3.36 3.20
C ALA A 242 9.49 -3.99 3.85
N ALA A 243 10.29 -3.15 4.50
CA ALA A 243 11.38 -3.56 5.38
C ALA A 243 11.01 -3.21 6.83
N VAL A 244 10.91 -4.22 7.67
CA VAL A 244 10.66 -4.08 9.11
C VAL A 244 11.97 -3.81 9.81
N MET A 245 12.06 -2.66 10.49
CA MET A 245 13.26 -2.23 11.21
C MET A 245 13.09 -2.34 12.73
N LYS A 246 14.07 -2.95 13.38
CA LYS A 246 14.20 -3.01 14.85
C LYS A 246 15.62 -2.71 15.25
N ASP A 247 15.83 -1.83 16.22
CA ASP A 247 17.16 -1.54 16.84
C ASP A 247 18.27 -1.20 15.84
N GLY A 248 17.90 -0.58 14.70
CA GLY A 248 18.82 -0.19 13.62
C GLY A 248 19.01 -1.25 12.55
N GLU A 249 18.42 -2.42 12.66
CA GLU A 249 18.53 -3.52 11.71
C GLU A 249 17.25 -3.73 10.92
N ILE A 250 17.36 -4.25 9.70
CA ILE A 250 16.24 -4.79 8.93
C ILE A 250 16.05 -6.24 9.37
N VAL A 251 14.97 -6.52 10.11
CA VAL A 251 14.70 -7.87 10.66
C VAL A 251 13.82 -8.71 9.73
N GLN A 252 13.10 -8.07 8.79
CA GLN A 252 12.38 -8.76 7.72
C GLN A 252 12.20 -7.82 6.53
N LEU A 253 12.20 -8.38 5.33
CA LEU A 253 11.91 -7.70 4.07
C LEU A 253 11.04 -8.61 3.23
N GLY A 254 9.94 -8.07 2.67
CA GLY A 254 9.02 -8.83 1.84
C GLY A 254 7.81 -8.03 1.41
N THR A 255 6.88 -8.70 0.74
CA THR A 255 5.55 -8.18 0.44
C THR A 255 4.68 -8.14 1.70
N ALA A 256 3.51 -7.52 1.64
CA ALA A 256 2.53 -7.57 2.73
C ALA A 256 2.21 -9.02 3.11
N GLU A 257 2.02 -9.89 2.11
CA GLU A 257 1.72 -11.31 2.30
C GLU A 257 2.87 -12.04 3.02
N ASP A 258 4.12 -11.82 2.62
CA ASP A 258 5.29 -12.43 3.26
C ASP A 258 5.38 -12.05 4.75
N ILE A 259 5.15 -10.78 5.07
CA ILE A 259 5.26 -10.26 6.45
C ILE A 259 4.12 -10.79 7.33
N LEU A 260 2.92 -10.93 6.78
CA LEU A 260 1.75 -11.41 7.51
C LEU A 260 1.76 -12.93 7.69
N SER A 261 2.08 -13.69 6.63
CA SER A 261 1.98 -15.14 6.61
C SER A 261 3.20 -15.83 7.23
N GLN A 262 4.39 -15.23 7.11
CA GLN A 262 5.66 -15.81 7.56
C GLN A 262 6.50 -14.79 8.35
N PRO A 263 6.05 -14.34 9.54
CA PRO A 263 6.81 -13.41 10.36
C PRO A 263 8.14 -14.02 10.81
N ALA A 264 9.25 -13.38 10.42
CA ALA A 264 10.60 -13.92 10.61
C ALA A 264 11.09 -13.90 12.06
N THR A 265 10.52 -13.04 12.91
CA THR A 265 10.94 -12.89 14.33
C THR A 265 9.71 -12.69 15.22
N ASP A 266 9.87 -12.94 16.52
CA ASP A 266 8.80 -12.67 17.50
C ASP A 266 8.39 -11.19 17.53
N TYR A 267 9.31 -10.29 17.24
CA TYR A 267 8.99 -8.86 17.09
C TYR A 267 8.03 -8.62 15.93
N VAL A 268 8.26 -9.22 14.77
CA VAL A 268 7.34 -9.10 13.63
C VAL A 268 6.01 -9.79 13.92
N LYS A 269 6.02 -10.95 14.61
CA LYS A 269 4.78 -11.61 15.05
C LYS A 269 3.92 -10.68 15.93
N LEU A 270 4.54 -9.99 16.87
CA LEU A 270 3.85 -9.01 17.72
C LEU A 270 3.31 -7.82 16.90
N LEU A 271 4.08 -7.32 15.94
CA LEU A 271 3.67 -6.23 15.07
C LEU A 271 2.44 -6.59 14.23
N VAL A 272 2.39 -7.79 13.67
CA VAL A 272 1.27 -8.24 12.84
C VAL A 272 0.05 -8.69 13.65
N GLN A 273 0.20 -8.78 14.98
CA GLN A 273 -0.90 -9.21 15.86
C GLN A 273 -2.14 -8.30 15.80
N ASP A 274 -2.03 -7.02 15.64
CA ASP A 274 -3.13 -6.06 15.67
C ASP A 274 -3.54 -5.58 14.27
N VAL A 275 -3.05 -6.25 13.21
CA VAL A 275 -3.33 -5.87 11.82
C VAL A 275 -4.78 -6.13 11.47
N ASN A 276 -5.41 -5.15 10.85
CA ASN A 276 -6.74 -5.31 10.28
C ASN A 276 -6.65 -5.95 8.88
N TYR A 277 -6.73 -7.29 8.82
CA TYR A 277 -6.69 -8.05 7.57
C TYR A 277 -7.74 -7.61 6.54
N GLY A 278 -8.88 -7.09 7.00
CA GLY A 278 -9.92 -6.59 6.11
C GLY A 278 -9.52 -5.39 5.25
N LYS A 279 -8.53 -4.60 5.69
CA LYS A 279 -8.00 -3.48 4.91
C LYS A 279 -7.03 -3.92 3.82
N ILE A 280 -6.38 -5.05 4.01
CA ILE A 280 -5.26 -5.52 3.18
C ILE A 280 -5.73 -6.53 2.16
N ARG A 281 -6.61 -7.46 2.56
CA ARG A 281 -7.20 -8.45 1.66
C ARG A 281 -8.21 -7.79 0.75
N LEU A 282 -8.12 -8.11 -0.53
CA LEU A 282 -9.01 -7.64 -1.58
C LEU A 282 -10.09 -8.68 -1.89
N ALA A 283 -11.16 -8.26 -2.54
CA ALA A 283 -12.24 -9.15 -2.93
C ALA A 283 -11.75 -10.35 -3.76
N LYS A 284 -10.77 -10.14 -4.65
CA LYS A 284 -10.15 -11.21 -5.46
C LYS A 284 -9.46 -12.30 -4.63
N ASP A 285 -9.00 -11.99 -3.41
CA ASP A 285 -8.30 -12.93 -2.54
C ASP A 285 -9.27 -13.85 -1.77
N ALA A 286 -10.56 -13.46 -1.69
CA ALA A 286 -11.61 -14.16 -0.97
C ALA A 286 -12.75 -14.65 -1.89
N VAL A 287 -12.62 -14.46 -3.20
CA VAL A 287 -13.67 -14.82 -4.16
C VAL A 287 -13.86 -16.34 -4.25
N VAL A 288 -15.11 -16.77 -4.20
CA VAL A 288 -15.49 -18.15 -4.47
C VAL A 288 -16.06 -18.22 -5.88
N PRO A 289 -15.54 -19.07 -6.77
CA PRO A 289 -16.08 -19.21 -8.11
C PRO A 289 -17.56 -19.62 -8.10
N VAL A 290 -18.33 -19.08 -9.02
CA VAL A 290 -19.71 -19.51 -9.24
C VAL A 290 -19.71 -20.74 -10.15
N GLU A 291 -19.96 -21.92 -9.58
CA GLU A 291 -19.93 -23.19 -10.32
C GLU A 291 -21.10 -23.33 -11.31
N THR A 292 -22.23 -22.63 -11.03
CA THR A 292 -23.46 -22.81 -11.80
C THR A 292 -24.18 -21.48 -12.00
N ALA A 293 -24.32 -21.09 -13.26
CA ALA A 293 -25.13 -19.95 -13.69
C ALA A 293 -26.12 -20.38 -14.78
N ALA A 294 -27.11 -19.55 -15.08
CA ALA A 294 -28.03 -19.71 -16.20
C ALA A 294 -27.79 -18.61 -17.24
N TYR A 295 -28.12 -18.90 -18.50
CA TYR A 295 -28.08 -17.89 -19.54
C TYR A 295 -29.50 -17.38 -19.85
N GLU A 296 -29.63 -16.12 -20.20
CA GLU A 296 -30.93 -15.48 -20.46
C GLU A 296 -31.76 -16.19 -21.54
N TYR A 297 -31.12 -16.91 -22.46
CA TYR A 297 -31.78 -17.66 -23.56
C TYR A 297 -32.17 -19.08 -23.18
N GLU A 298 -31.82 -19.57 -21.98
CA GLU A 298 -32.18 -20.93 -21.52
C GLU A 298 -33.66 -21.00 -21.11
N SER A 299 -34.26 -22.18 -21.29
CA SER A 299 -35.63 -22.35 -20.84
C SER A 299 -35.73 -22.47 -19.31
N PRO A 300 -36.82 -21.93 -18.68
CA PRO A 300 -37.01 -22.01 -17.25
C PRO A 300 -37.01 -23.43 -16.69
N GLN A 301 -37.47 -24.43 -17.47
CA GLN A 301 -37.46 -25.84 -17.07
C GLN A 301 -36.03 -26.39 -16.91
N VAL A 302 -35.11 -26.03 -17.81
CA VAL A 302 -33.71 -26.44 -17.74
C VAL A 302 -33.03 -25.81 -16.53
N VAL A 303 -33.29 -24.51 -16.32
CA VAL A 303 -32.76 -23.75 -15.17
C VAL A 303 -33.29 -24.33 -13.84
N LEU A 304 -34.57 -24.62 -13.75
CA LEU A 304 -35.18 -25.25 -12.55
C LEU A 304 -34.53 -26.61 -12.24
N ARG A 305 -34.33 -27.44 -13.27
CA ARG A 305 -33.65 -28.76 -13.11
C ARG A 305 -32.25 -28.55 -12.55
N ARG A 306 -31.48 -27.59 -13.11
CA ARG A 306 -30.11 -27.25 -12.68
C ARG A 306 -30.10 -26.78 -11.23
N MET A 307 -31.01 -25.87 -10.84
CA MET A 307 -31.15 -25.40 -9.47
C MET A 307 -31.44 -26.55 -8.49
N ARG A 308 -32.36 -27.46 -8.85
CA ARG A 308 -32.70 -28.61 -7.98
C ARG A 308 -31.54 -29.59 -7.85
N THR A 309 -30.84 -29.91 -8.94
CA THR A 309 -29.69 -30.81 -8.92
C THR A 309 -28.55 -30.29 -8.06
N ASN A 310 -28.35 -28.98 -8.04
CA ASN A 310 -27.26 -28.34 -7.29
C ASN A 310 -27.75 -27.74 -5.96
N HIS A 311 -28.99 -28.02 -5.51
CA HIS A 311 -29.60 -27.51 -4.25
C HIS A 311 -29.54 -25.98 -4.11
N LEU A 312 -29.73 -25.25 -5.23
CA LEU A 312 -29.68 -23.78 -5.27
C LEU A 312 -31.06 -23.19 -5.06
N SER A 313 -31.18 -22.25 -4.12
CA SER A 313 -32.36 -21.41 -3.94
C SER A 313 -32.38 -20.19 -4.87
N THR A 314 -31.22 -19.76 -5.33
CA THR A 314 -31.00 -18.65 -6.27
C THR A 314 -29.99 -19.05 -7.33
N ILE A 315 -30.07 -18.43 -8.52
CA ILE A 315 -29.12 -18.65 -9.61
C ILE A 315 -28.78 -17.33 -10.29
N PHE A 316 -27.52 -17.15 -10.64
CA PHE A 316 -27.08 -16.00 -11.44
C PHE A 316 -27.46 -16.18 -12.90
N VAL A 317 -27.87 -15.09 -13.53
CA VAL A 317 -28.26 -15.08 -14.96
C VAL A 317 -27.26 -14.21 -15.72
N LEU A 318 -26.73 -14.77 -16.80
CA LEU A 318 -25.75 -14.16 -17.67
C LEU A 318 -26.35 -13.88 -19.05
N ASP A 319 -25.82 -12.89 -19.75
CA ASP A 319 -26.08 -12.68 -21.17
C ASP A 319 -25.24 -13.64 -22.05
N SER A 320 -25.37 -13.52 -23.36
CA SER A 320 -24.60 -14.30 -24.35
C SER A 320 -23.09 -13.99 -24.36
N SER A 321 -22.66 -12.96 -23.64
CA SER A 321 -21.27 -12.50 -23.52
C SER A 321 -20.69 -12.72 -22.13
N ASP A 322 -21.30 -13.60 -21.31
CA ASP A 322 -20.95 -13.92 -19.92
C ASP A 322 -21.06 -12.72 -18.93
N ARG A 323 -21.81 -11.69 -19.30
CA ARG A 323 -22.05 -10.55 -18.40
C ARG A 323 -23.19 -10.85 -17.47
N LEU A 324 -23.04 -10.44 -16.21
CA LEU A 324 -24.08 -10.61 -15.21
C LEU A 324 -25.29 -9.70 -15.50
N LEU A 325 -26.47 -10.31 -15.65
CA LEU A 325 -27.75 -9.62 -15.77
C LEU A 325 -28.45 -9.46 -14.42
N GLY A 326 -28.25 -10.39 -13.49
CA GLY A 326 -28.88 -10.39 -12.18
C GLY A 326 -28.99 -11.78 -11.56
N MET A 327 -29.85 -11.92 -10.55
CA MET A 327 -30.16 -13.21 -9.93
C MET A 327 -31.66 -13.52 -10.01
N MET A 328 -31.99 -14.78 -10.08
CA MET A 328 -33.37 -15.28 -9.95
C MET A 328 -33.50 -16.26 -8.80
N THR A 329 -34.62 -16.20 -8.09
CA THR A 329 -34.99 -17.21 -7.11
C THR A 329 -35.65 -18.41 -7.79
N ILE A 330 -35.68 -19.55 -7.11
CA ILE A 330 -36.42 -20.72 -7.58
C ILE A 330 -37.92 -20.41 -7.78
N TYR A 331 -38.49 -19.52 -6.97
CA TYR A 331 -39.91 -19.08 -7.09
C TYR A 331 -40.13 -18.30 -8.39
N THR A 332 -39.22 -17.35 -8.72
CA THR A 332 -39.30 -16.59 -9.99
C THR A 332 -39.22 -17.53 -11.19
N VAL A 333 -38.35 -18.54 -11.13
CA VAL A 333 -38.24 -19.54 -12.21
C VAL A 333 -39.54 -20.40 -12.34
N LEU A 334 -40.17 -20.75 -11.22
CA LEU A 334 -41.46 -21.48 -11.22
C LEU A 334 -42.58 -20.63 -11.84
N GLU A 335 -42.68 -19.33 -11.49
CA GLU A 335 -43.66 -18.40 -12.09
C GLU A 335 -43.46 -18.30 -13.62
N LEU A 336 -42.23 -18.29 -14.12
CA LEU A 336 -41.96 -18.29 -15.56
C LEU A 336 -42.44 -19.57 -16.26
N ILE A 337 -42.34 -20.71 -15.58
CA ILE A 337 -42.85 -22.00 -16.11
C ILE A 337 -44.39 -21.99 -16.17
N GLU A 338 -45.04 -21.49 -15.13
CA GLU A 338 -46.51 -21.34 -15.09
C GLU A 338 -47.00 -20.36 -16.16
N ALA A 339 -46.25 -19.29 -16.41
CA ALA A 339 -46.54 -18.31 -17.46
C ALA A 339 -46.14 -18.77 -18.87
N HIS A 340 -45.72 -20.04 -19.04
CA HIS A 340 -45.29 -20.64 -20.31
C HIS A 340 -44.22 -19.85 -21.06
N LYS A 341 -43.31 -19.21 -20.33
CA LYS A 341 -42.16 -18.52 -20.93
C LYS A 341 -41.15 -19.51 -21.53
N HIS A 342 -40.58 -19.17 -22.67
CA HIS A 342 -39.63 -20.03 -23.38
C HIS A 342 -38.18 -19.75 -22.99
N ASP A 343 -37.88 -18.54 -22.47
CA ASP A 343 -36.58 -18.09 -22.03
C ASP A 343 -36.69 -17.17 -20.80
N LEU A 344 -35.55 -16.68 -20.29
CA LEU A 344 -35.49 -15.79 -19.14
C LEU A 344 -35.46 -14.29 -19.55
N LYS A 345 -35.50 -13.98 -20.85
CA LYS A 345 -35.36 -12.59 -21.34
C LYS A 345 -36.51 -11.70 -20.88
N GLY A 346 -36.18 -10.46 -20.55
CA GLY A 346 -37.15 -9.45 -20.15
C GLY A 346 -37.85 -9.72 -18.82
N THR A 347 -37.33 -10.67 -18.01
CA THR A 347 -37.83 -10.94 -16.67
C THR A 347 -37.17 -10.04 -15.66
N ALA A 348 -37.92 -9.56 -14.67
CA ALA A 348 -37.36 -8.80 -13.56
C ALA A 348 -36.43 -9.71 -12.73
N MET A 349 -35.19 -9.25 -12.54
CA MET A 349 -34.15 -9.94 -11.79
C MET A 349 -33.78 -9.16 -10.54
N ILE A 350 -33.38 -9.86 -9.49
CA ILE A 350 -32.79 -9.25 -8.31
C ILE A 350 -31.41 -8.78 -8.70
N GLN A 351 -31.11 -7.51 -8.46
CA GLN A 351 -29.76 -6.95 -8.69
C GLN A 351 -28.90 -7.17 -7.46
N PRO A 352 -27.85 -8.02 -7.53
CA PRO A 352 -26.94 -8.19 -6.42
C PRO A 352 -26.00 -6.97 -6.29
N HIS A 353 -25.42 -6.78 -5.11
CA HIS A 353 -24.31 -5.83 -4.98
C HIS A 353 -23.10 -6.34 -5.78
N CYS A 354 -22.71 -5.58 -6.78
CA CYS A 354 -21.54 -5.88 -7.62
C CYS A 354 -20.36 -5.00 -7.16
N VAL A 355 -19.19 -5.62 -7.00
CA VAL A 355 -17.96 -4.91 -6.61
C VAL A 355 -16.79 -5.31 -7.51
N ASN A 356 -15.80 -4.42 -7.56
CA ASN A 356 -14.56 -4.67 -8.30
C ASN A 356 -13.67 -5.66 -7.52
N PRO A 357 -12.89 -6.51 -8.20
CA PRO A 357 -11.92 -7.43 -7.57
C PRO A 357 -10.92 -6.77 -6.62
N ASP A 358 -10.60 -5.50 -6.85
CA ASP A 358 -9.63 -4.75 -6.06
C ASP A 358 -10.25 -3.97 -4.87
N MET A 359 -11.55 -4.14 -4.59
CA MET A 359 -12.20 -3.59 -3.38
C MET A 359 -11.69 -4.33 -2.14
N SER A 360 -11.37 -3.61 -1.06
CA SER A 360 -10.95 -4.24 0.21
C SER A 360 -12.12 -4.96 0.89
N LEU A 361 -11.83 -6.06 1.60
CA LEU A 361 -12.87 -6.81 2.34
C LEU A 361 -13.54 -5.94 3.40
N GLN A 362 -12.83 -4.97 3.98
CA GLN A 362 -13.39 -4.02 4.95
C GLN A 362 -14.45 -3.11 4.32
N GLU A 363 -14.22 -2.63 3.10
CA GLU A 363 -15.19 -1.79 2.37
C GLU A 363 -16.45 -2.58 1.97
N MET A 364 -16.36 -3.90 1.91
CA MET A 364 -17.48 -4.76 1.62
C MET A 364 -18.42 -4.98 2.83
N ILE A 365 -17.96 -4.82 4.07
CA ILE A 365 -18.75 -5.09 5.28
C ILE A 365 -20.12 -4.41 5.26
N PRO A 366 -20.26 -3.11 4.91
CA PRO A 366 -21.57 -2.46 4.86
C PRO A 366 -22.55 -3.09 3.87
N LEU A 367 -22.06 -3.68 2.77
CA LEU A 367 -22.88 -4.30 1.74
C LEU A 367 -23.62 -5.55 2.21
N PHE A 368 -23.15 -6.16 3.30
CA PHE A 368 -23.78 -7.32 3.94
C PHE A 368 -24.72 -6.95 5.09
N THR A 369 -24.74 -5.68 5.51
CA THR A 369 -25.56 -5.22 6.65
C THR A 369 -27.04 -5.15 6.26
N ASP A 370 -27.31 -4.73 5.02
CA ASP A 370 -28.68 -4.51 4.53
C ASP A 370 -29.27 -5.70 3.77
N SER A 371 -28.43 -6.67 3.38
CA SER A 371 -28.90 -7.87 2.67
C SER A 371 -28.11 -9.11 3.06
N HIS A 372 -28.79 -10.24 3.25
CA HIS A 372 -28.16 -11.55 3.45
C HIS A 372 -27.70 -12.16 2.10
N SER A 373 -27.79 -11.41 1.02
CA SER A 373 -27.40 -11.85 -0.31
C SER A 373 -25.88 -11.81 -0.49
N PRO A 374 -25.30 -12.73 -1.26
CA PRO A 374 -23.89 -12.68 -1.57
C PRO A 374 -23.56 -11.43 -2.37
N VAL A 375 -22.37 -10.87 -2.16
CA VAL A 375 -21.78 -9.81 -2.99
C VAL A 375 -21.08 -10.46 -4.15
N VAL A 376 -21.30 -9.93 -5.35
CA VAL A 376 -20.78 -10.49 -6.61
C VAL A 376 -19.56 -9.70 -7.06
N ILE A 377 -18.52 -10.41 -7.46
CA ILE A 377 -17.31 -9.83 -7.99
C ILE A 377 -17.41 -9.82 -9.51
N VAL A 378 -17.33 -8.63 -10.10
CA VAL A 378 -17.33 -8.42 -11.55
C VAL A 378 -16.14 -7.57 -11.98
N ASP A 379 -15.63 -7.84 -13.17
CA ASP A 379 -14.59 -7.00 -13.76
C ASP A 379 -15.16 -5.70 -14.38
N ASN A 380 -14.28 -4.89 -14.97
CA ASN A 380 -14.64 -3.64 -15.63
C ASN A 380 -15.57 -3.82 -16.87
N HIS A 381 -15.75 -5.05 -17.34
CA HIS A 381 -16.65 -5.42 -18.44
C HIS A 381 -17.93 -6.09 -17.95
N HIS A 382 -18.18 -6.08 -16.61
CA HIS A 382 -19.30 -6.79 -15.95
C HIS A 382 -19.27 -8.32 -16.13
N LEU A 383 -18.10 -8.91 -16.41
CA LEU A 383 -17.94 -10.36 -16.44
C LEU A 383 -17.90 -10.90 -15.01
N LEU A 384 -18.67 -11.96 -14.76
CA LEU A 384 -18.79 -12.61 -13.47
C LEU A 384 -17.48 -13.34 -13.10
N GLN A 385 -16.81 -12.89 -12.03
CA GLN A 385 -15.60 -13.50 -11.51
C GLN A 385 -15.90 -14.52 -10.40
N GLY A 386 -16.96 -14.27 -9.63
CA GLY A 386 -17.35 -15.10 -8.51
C GLY A 386 -18.21 -14.35 -7.52
N MET A 387 -18.31 -14.88 -6.30
CA MET A 387 -19.08 -14.27 -5.22
C MET A 387 -18.36 -14.40 -3.88
N ILE A 388 -18.73 -13.52 -2.95
CA ILE A 388 -18.35 -13.61 -1.53
C ILE A 388 -19.63 -13.67 -0.72
N SER A 389 -19.77 -14.70 0.12
CA SER A 389 -20.86 -14.83 1.09
C SER A 389 -20.48 -14.13 2.41
N PRO A 390 -21.47 -13.80 3.29
CA PRO A 390 -21.17 -13.31 4.64
C PRO A 390 -20.24 -14.24 5.43
N SER A 391 -20.41 -15.55 5.31
CA SER A 391 -19.56 -16.54 5.97
C SER A 391 -18.14 -16.54 5.40
N THR A 392 -17.99 -16.43 4.09
CA THR A 392 -16.68 -16.31 3.42
C THR A 392 -15.97 -15.03 3.83
N LEU A 393 -16.71 -13.91 3.91
CA LEU A 393 -16.15 -12.63 4.38
C LEU A 393 -15.63 -12.77 5.82
N ILE A 394 -16.48 -13.28 6.74
CA ILE A 394 -16.10 -13.46 8.14
C ILE A 394 -14.90 -14.39 8.26
N ALA A 395 -14.88 -15.52 7.56
CA ALA A 395 -13.74 -16.43 7.55
C ALA A 395 -12.46 -15.72 7.14
N ASN A 396 -12.48 -14.94 6.06
CA ASN A 396 -11.31 -14.22 5.57
C ASN A 396 -10.89 -13.04 6.46
N LEU A 397 -11.81 -12.47 7.23
CA LEU A 397 -11.50 -11.43 8.24
C LEU A 397 -10.91 -12.05 9.53
N THR A 398 -11.28 -13.32 9.84
CA THR A 398 -10.91 -14.00 11.09
C THR A 398 -9.86 -15.09 10.91
N GLU A 399 -9.42 -15.39 9.70
CA GLU A 399 -8.52 -16.50 9.33
C GLU A 399 -7.12 -16.51 9.98
N ARG A 400 -6.97 -15.71 11.01
CA ARG A 400 -5.88 -15.76 11.98
C ARG A 400 -5.84 -17.07 12.76
N THR A 401 -6.99 -17.71 12.91
CA THR A 401 -7.17 -18.83 13.85
C THR A 401 -6.67 -20.16 13.24
N ALA A 402 -6.82 -20.40 11.97
CA ALA A 402 -6.56 -21.74 11.41
C ALA A 402 -5.07 -22.08 11.19
N VAL A 403 -4.22 -21.12 10.84
CA VAL A 403 -2.78 -21.37 10.66
C VAL A 403 -2.06 -21.42 12.01
N THR A 404 -2.48 -20.58 12.96
CA THR A 404 -1.90 -20.55 14.32
C THR A 404 -2.31 -21.78 15.13
N GLU A 405 -3.57 -22.22 15.07
CA GLU A 405 -4.05 -23.43 15.75
C GLU A 405 -3.42 -24.71 15.21
N GLN A 406 -3.17 -24.81 13.90
CA GLN A 406 -2.46 -25.97 13.34
C GLN A 406 -0.96 -25.99 13.68
N GLN A 407 -0.33 -24.85 13.88
CA GLN A 407 1.06 -24.76 14.35
C GLN A 407 1.16 -24.97 15.86
N GLU A 408 0.25 -24.44 16.65
CA GLU A 408 0.19 -24.69 18.09
C GLU A 408 -0.19 -26.14 18.41
N ALA A 409 -1.13 -26.73 17.68
CA ALA A 409 -1.45 -28.16 17.82
C ALA A 409 -0.26 -29.07 17.46
N LYS A 410 0.60 -28.65 16.50
CA LYS A 410 1.83 -29.38 16.20
C LYS A 410 2.93 -29.18 17.24
N SER A 411 3.03 -28.01 17.86
CA SER A 411 4.01 -27.77 18.95
C SER A 411 3.64 -28.50 20.22
N TYR A 412 2.36 -28.60 20.58
CA TYR A 412 1.89 -29.41 21.72
C TYR A 412 2.06 -30.92 21.52
N GLN A 413 2.10 -31.42 20.27
CA GLN A 413 2.37 -32.86 20.04
C GLN A 413 3.86 -33.22 20.09
N VAL A 414 4.76 -32.26 20.07
CA VAL A 414 6.22 -32.51 20.16
C VAL A 414 6.72 -32.47 21.60
N GLU A 415 6.00 -31.82 22.53
CA GLU A 415 6.39 -31.80 23.97
C GLU A 415 5.82 -32.94 24.81
N VAL A 416 5.05 -33.87 24.22
CA VAL A 416 4.46 -35.03 24.92
C VAL A 416 5.03 -36.37 24.40
N ARG A 417 6.28 -36.32 23.90
CA ARG A 417 7.02 -37.56 23.61
C ARG A 417 8.40 -37.57 24.25
#